data_ed318c39bb7f9327262158e236481ca7
#
_entry.id   ed318c39bb7f9327262158e236481ca7
#
_cell.length_a   1.000
_cell.length_b   1.000
_cell.length_c   1.000
_cell.angle_alpha   90.00
_cell.angle_beta   90.00
_cell.angle_gamma   90.00
#
_symmetry.space_group_name_H-M   'P 1'
#
loop_
_entity.id
_entity.type
_entity.pdbx_description
1 polymer ?
#
loop_
_entity_poly.entity_id
_entity_poly.type
_entity_poly.pdbx_seq_one_letter_code
_entity_poly.pdbx_strand_id
1 'polypeptide(L)'
;EMLQGDWSSDVCSSDLFLLYDSEYAQPRNIILGYIITSIVGILMAYILGHNWIVYALGVAIAMLVKSWFKAIHPPSAAMPIILLKANEQGIIYYFLFDVIPGICLLVFIAIVYNRFILHRDYPLWHR
;
A
#
# COMPACT_ATOMS: atom_id res chain seq x y z
N GLU A 1 10.69 13.01 -23.07
CA GLU A 1 9.26 13.45 -23.13
C GLU A 1 8.54 12.71 -22.00
N MET A 2 8.45 13.41 -20.85
CA MET A 2 7.74 12.85 -19.69
C MET A 2 6.27 12.73 -20.07
N LEU A 3 5.80 11.52 -20.20
CA LEU A 3 4.37 11.25 -20.23
C LEU A 3 3.79 11.76 -18.92
N GLN A 4 3.12 12.88 -19.02
CA GLN A 4 2.34 13.49 -17.95
C GLN A 4 1.18 12.51 -17.67
N GLY A 5 1.43 11.59 -16.76
CA GLY A 5 0.44 10.59 -16.37
C GLY A 5 -0.78 11.29 -15.82
N ASP A 6 -1.88 11.06 -16.46
CA ASP A 6 -3.19 11.44 -15.97
C ASP A 6 -3.35 10.88 -14.56
N TRP A 7 -3.53 11.73 -13.56
CA TRP A 7 -3.70 11.38 -12.16
C TRP A 7 -5.06 10.75 -11.86
N SER A 8 -5.69 10.17 -12.88
CA SER A 8 -6.96 9.46 -12.72
C SER A 8 -6.72 8.04 -12.20
N SER A 9 -7.46 7.67 -11.25
CA SER A 9 -7.83 6.40 -10.60
C SER A 9 -7.19 5.06 -11.04
N ASP A 10 -6.36 5.02 -12.06
CA ASP A 10 -5.74 3.80 -12.60
C ASP A 10 -4.40 3.43 -11.94
N VAL A 11 -4.00 4.21 -10.93
CA VAL A 11 -2.68 4.16 -10.29
C VAL A 11 -2.47 2.93 -9.40
N CYS A 12 -3.45 2.07 -9.20
CA CYS A 12 -3.39 1.08 -8.12
C CYS A 12 -2.74 -0.25 -8.53
N SER A 13 -3.21 -0.88 -9.60
CA SER A 13 -2.70 -2.18 -10.05
C SER A 13 -1.86 -2.05 -11.32
N SER A 14 -2.13 -1.05 -12.14
CA SER A 14 -1.38 -0.79 -13.37
C SER A 14 0.09 -0.49 -13.11
N ASP A 15 0.42 0.18 -12.01
CA ASP A 15 1.81 0.53 -11.69
C ASP A 15 2.70 -0.70 -11.46
N LEU A 16 2.15 -1.75 -10.87
CA LEU A 16 2.88 -3.00 -10.65
C LEU A 16 3.20 -3.75 -11.96
N PHE A 17 2.35 -3.58 -12.96
CA PHE A 17 2.48 -4.31 -14.23
C PHE A 17 3.05 -3.45 -15.35
N LEU A 18 2.79 -2.14 -15.34
CA LEU A 18 3.23 -1.21 -16.39
C LEU A 18 4.51 -0.47 -16.03
N LEU A 19 4.65 0.00 -14.77
CA LEU A 19 5.79 0.78 -14.26
C LEU A 19 6.68 -0.07 -13.34
N TYR A 20 7.05 -1.27 -13.77
CA TYR A 20 7.77 -2.26 -12.98
C TYR A 20 9.14 -1.77 -12.46
N ASP A 21 9.79 -0.83 -13.12
CA ASP A 21 11.07 -0.23 -12.73
C ASP A 21 10.92 0.98 -11.81
N SER A 22 9.69 1.41 -11.53
CA SER A 22 9.40 2.45 -10.55
C SER A 22 9.71 1.97 -9.13
N GLU A 23 10.28 2.86 -8.32
CA GLU A 23 10.47 2.60 -6.88
C GLU A 23 9.16 2.28 -6.16
N TYR A 24 8.04 2.86 -6.61
CA TYR A 24 6.70 2.67 -6.04
C TYR A 24 6.14 1.26 -6.26
N ALA A 25 6.60 0.58 -7.31
CA ALA A 25 6.17 -0.77 -7.69
C ALA A 25 7.04 -1.87 -7.09
N GLN A 26 8.09 -1.55 -6.33
CA GLN A 26 8.95 -2.57 -5.74
C GLN A 26 8.29 -3.29 -4.56
N PRO A 27 8.44 -4.62 -4.43
CA PRO A 27 7.83 -5.42 -3.38
C PRO A 27 8.10 -4.89 -1.97
N ARG A 28 9.31 -4.41 -1.72
CA ARG A 28 9.70 -3.80 -0.44
C ARG A 28 8.80 -2.61 -0.09
N ASN A 29 8.61 -1.68 -1.04
CA ASN A 29 7.85 -0.47 -0.80
C ASN A 29 6.35 -0.75 -0.67
N ILE A 30 5.85 -1.75 -1.39
CA ILE A 30 4.47 -2.22 -1.28
C ILE A 30 4.24 -2.77 0.13
N ILE A 31 5.03 -3.76 0.54
CA ILE A 31 4.88 -4.43 1.83
C ILE A 31 5.03 -3.44 2.98
N LEU A 32 6.12 -2.66 2.99
CA LEU A 32 6.36 -1.66 4.04
C LEU A 32 5.28 -0.57 4.03
N GLY A 33 4.86 -0.11 2.87
CA GLY A 33 3.80 0.88 2.74
C GLY A 33 2.50 0.42 3.39
N TYR A 34 2.06 -0.79 3.11
CA TYR A 34 0.85 -1.37 3.71
C TYR A 34 1.00 -1.62 5.20
N ILE A 35 2.14 -2.17 5.66
CA ILE A 35 2.39 -2.40 7.09
C ILE A 35 2.36 -1.09 7.87
N ILE A 36 3.09 -0.07 7.44
CA ILE A 36 3.16 1.23 8.12
C ILE A 36 1.78 1.87 8.19
N THR A 37 1.07 1.94 7.08
CA THR A 37 -0.26 2.56 7.04
C THR A 37 -1.29 1.80 7.85
N SER A 38 -1.18 0.47 7.92
CA SER A 38 -2.05 -0.36 8.75
C SER A 38 -1.78 -0.15 10.24
N ILE A 39 -0.51 -0.09 10.65
CA ILE A 39 -0.15 0.22 12.04
C ILE A 39 -0.70 1.58 12.46
N VAL A 40 -0.53 2.60 11.63
CA VAL A 40 -1.09 3.93 11.90
C VAL A 40 -2.60 3.87 12.01
N GLY A 41 -3.28 3.18 11.09
CA GLY A 41 -4.74 3.03 11.12
C GLY A 41 -5.24 2.35 12.40
N ILE A 42 -4.58 1.26 12.81
CA ILE A 42 -4.90 0.53 14.05
C ILE A 42 -4.68 1.43 15.28
N LEU A 43 -3.55 2.11 15.38
CA LEU A 43 -3.26 3.01 16.50
C LEU A 43 -4.29 4.16 16.59
N MET A 44 -4.65 4.76 15.46
CA MET A 44 -5.65 5.83 15.42
C MET A 44 -7.02 5.32 15.88
N ALA A 45 -7.41 4.10 15.48
CA ALA A 45 -8.65 3.47 15.92
C ALA A 45 -8.71 3.31 17.44
N TYR A 46 -7.65 2.81 18.04
CA TYR A 46 -7.59 2.55 19.47
C TYR A 46 -7.49 3.80 20.34
N ILE A 47 -6.79 4.84 19.85
CA ILE A 47 -6.52 6.04 20.66
C ILE A 47 -7.65 7.08 20.51
N LEU A 48 -8.10 7.33 19.29
CA LEU A 48 -9.01 8.44 18.96
C LEU A 48 -10.42 7.97 18.55
N GLY A 49 -10.61 6.66 18.39
CA GLY A 49 -11.90 6.10 17.99
C GLY A 49 -12.20 6.29 16.49
N HIS A 50 -13.50 6.33 16.13
CA HIS A 50 -13.96 6.24 14.76
C HIS A 50 -14.83 7.45 14.39
N ASN A 51 -14.21 8.47 13.80
CA ASN A 51 -14.92 9.60 13.21
C ASN A 51 -14.17 10.12 11.97
N TRP A 52 -14.83 10.97 11.18
CA TRP A 52 -14.27 11.46 9.93
C TRP A 52 -12.96 12.25 10.10
N ILE A 53 -12.77 12.96 11.23
CA ILE A 53 -11.54 13.68 11.53
C ILE A 53 -10.39 12.70 11.75
N VAL A 54 -10.64 11.60 12.47
CA VAL A 54 -9.67 10.53 12.71
C VAL A 54 -9.27 9.84 11.40
N TYR A 55 -10.21 9.66 10.48
CA TYR A 55 -9.90 9.12 9.15
C TYR A 55 -8.94 10.04 8.37
N ALA A 56 -9.22 11.34 8.35
CA ALA A 56 -8.38 12.32 7.67
C ALA A 56 -6.98 12.41 8.30
N LEU A 57 -6.90 12.48 9.64
CA LEU A 57 -5.65 12.49 10.38
C LEU A 57 -4.86 11.20 10.19
N GLY A 58 -5.51 10.05 10.21
CA GLY A 58 -4.90 8.75 9.99
C GLY A 58 -4.20 8.66 8.63
N VAL A 59 -4.86 9.13 7.57
CA VAL A 59 -4.26 9.19 6.23
C VAL A 59 -3.07 10.15 6.21
N ALA A 60 -3.22 11.36 6.77
CA ALA A 60 -2.16 12.36 6.78
C ALA A 60 -0.91 11.86 7.53
N ILE A 61 -1.09 11.31 8.73
CA ILE A 61 0.01 10.75 9.53
C ILE A 61 0.65 9.57 8.81
N ALA A 62 -0.15 8.66 8.25
CA ALA A 62 0.36 7.52 7.50
C ALA A 62 1.22 7.94 6.31
N MET A 63 0.82 8.99 5.58
CA MET A 63 1.59 9.54 4.47
C MET A 63 2.92 10.14 4.94
N LEU A 64 2.93 10.89 6.04
CA LEU A 64 4.16 11.46 6.62
C LEU A 64 5.13 10.35 7.05
N VAL A 65 4.64 9.34 7.77
CA VAL A 65 5.46 8.23 8.24
C VAL A 65 6.03 7.43 7.07
N LYS A 66 5.23 7.09 6.06
CA LYS A 66 5.73 6.42 4.84
C LYS A 66 6.82 7.20 4.13
N SER A 67 6.63 8.52 4.02
CA SER A 67 7.60 9.40 3.37
C SER A 67 8.94 9.36 4.11
N TRP A 68 8.91 9.35 5.44
CA TRP A 68 10.11 9.23 6.26
C TRP A 68 10.86 7.92 6.03
N PHE A 69 10.14 6.80 5.96
CA PHE A 69 10.74 5.49 5.70
C PHE A 69 11.06 5.22 4.22
N LYS A 70 10.82 6.18 3.33
CA LYS A 70 10.96 6.03 1.86
C LYS A 70 10.19 4.80 1.33
N ALA A 71 9.08 4.48 1.96
CA ALA A 71 8.20 3.36 1.60
C ALA A 71 6.95 3.87 0.88
N ILE A 72 7.16 4.72 -0.12
CA ILE A 72 6.07 5.37 -0.83
C ILE A 72 5.44 4.35 -1.77
N HIS A 73 4.22 3.95 -1.45
CA HIS A 73 3.34 3.17 -2.30
C HIS A 73 1.94 3.81 -2.23
N PRO A 74 1.51 4.55 -3.28
CA PRO A 74 0.29 5.36 -3.23
C PRO A 74 -0.96 4.59 -2.80
N PRO A 75 -1.23 3.37 -3.31
CA PRO A 75 -2.45 2.64 -2.97
C PRO A 75 -2.61 2.35 -1.48
N SER A 76 -1.51 2.16 -0.75
CA SER A 76 -1.57 1.88 0.69
C SER A 76 -2.07 3.07 1.53
N ALA A 77 -2.19 4.27 0.97
CA ALA A 77 -2.70 5.44 1.68
C ALA A 77 -4.17 5.29 2.14
N ALA A 78 -4.94 4.44 1.47
CA ALA A 78 -6.32 4.16 1.82
C ALA A 78 -6.47 3.23 3.05
N MET A 79 -5.41 2.53 3.44
CA MET A 79 -5.48 1.51 4.51
C MET A 79 -5.98 2.04 5.86
N PRO A 80 -5.59 3.24 6.35
CA PRO A 80 -6.15 3.74 7.59
C PRO A 80 -7.67 3.86 7.57
N ILE A 81 -8.25 4.32 6.45
CA ILE A 81 -9.70 4.44 6.30
C ILE A 81 -10.36 3.05 6.29
N ILE A 82 -9.78 2.12 5.54
CA ILE A 82 -10.30 0.76 5.43
C ILE A 82 -10.32 0.07 6.80
N LEU A 83 -9.21 0.15 7.53
CA LEU A 83 -9.08 -0.45 8.86
C LEU A 83 -9.99 0.22 9.89
N LEU A 84 -10.11 1.53 9.87
CA LEU A 84 -11.01 2.26 10.74
C LEU A 84 -12.48 1.91 10.49
N LYS A 85 -12.86 1.58 9.26
CA LYS A 85 -14.21 1.10 8.93
C LYS A 85 -14.43 -0.37 9.25
N ALA A 86 -13.39 -1.19 9.22
CA ALA A 86 -13.46 -2.63 9.50
C ALA A 86 -13.61 -2.97 11.01
N ASN A 87 -13.73 -1.97 11.88
CA ASN A 87 -13.71 -2.12 13.34
C ASN A 87 -14.78 -3.07 13.91
N GLU A 88 -15.93 -3.20 13.27
CA GLU A 88 -17.02 -4.04 13.76
C GLU A 88 -16.69 -5.55 13.75
N GLN A 89 -15.66 -5.96 12.99
CA GLN A 89 -15.27 -7.36 12.81
C GLN A 89 -13.94 -7.74 13.44
N GLY A 90 -13.32 -6.83 14.21
CA GLY A 90 -11.99 -7.03 14.76
C GLY A 90 -10.87 -6.59 13.80
N ILE A 91 -10.44 -5.36 13.98
CA ILE A 91 -9.45 -4.68 13.13
C ILE A 91 -8.15 -5.48 12.94
N ILE A 92 -7.68 -6.16 14.00
CA ILE A 92 -6.47 -6.99 13.95
C ILE A 92 -6.71 -8.25 13.14
N TYR A 93 -7.87 -8.88 13.30
CA TYR A 93 -8.23 -10.06 12.53
C TYR A 93 -8.28 -9.73 11.04
N TYR A 94 -8.97 -8.65 10.66
CA TYR A 94 -9.02 -8.18 9.28
C TYR A 94 -7.63 -7.90 8.71
N PHE A 95 -6.76 -7.25 9.49
CA PHE A 95 -5.38 -7.00 9.05
C PHE A 95 -4.61 -8.29 8.78
N LEU A 96 -4.68 -9.27 9.69
CA LEU A 96 -3.90 -10.51 9.58
C LEU A 96 -4.43 -11.46 8.51
N PHE A 97 -5.74 -11.57 8.35
CA PHE A 97 -6.35 -12.60 7.51
C PHE A 97 -6.82 -12.11 6.13
N ASP A 98 -7.04 -10.82 5.97
CA ASP A 98 -7.46 -10.25 4.68
C ASP A 98 -6.35 -9.41 4.05
N VAL A 99 -5.75 -8.49 4.82
CA VAL A 99 -4.77 -7.54 4.27
C VAL A 99 -3.44 -8.22 3.97
N ILE A 100 -2.85 -8.93 4.91
CA ILE A 100 -1.53 -9.57 4.72
C ILE A 100 -1.56 -10.61 3.59
N PRO A 101 -2.48 -11.59 3.55
CA PRO A 101 -2.56 -12.54 2.44
C PRO A 101 -2.82 -11.86 1.10
N GLY A 102 -3.66 -10.82 1.07
CA GLY A 102 -3.92 -10.04 -0.13
C GLY A 102 -2.66 -9.38 -0.70
N ILE A 103 -1.86 -8.75 0.16
CA ILE A 103 -0.58 -8.14 -0.24
C ILE A 103 0.41 -9.19 -0.74
N CYS A 104 0.55 -10.31 -0.03
CA CYS A 104 1.44 -11.39 -0.41
C CYS A 104 1.05 -11.98 -1.78
N LEU A 105 -0.23 -12.22 -2.01
CA LEU A 105 -0.74 -12.72 -3.27
C LEU A 105 -0.49 -11.72 -4.42
N LEU A 106 -0.76 -10.44 -4.18
CA LEU A 106 -0.55 -9.39 -5.17
C LEU A 106 0.92 -9.27 -5.57
N VAL A 107 1.83 -9.25 -4.59
CA VAL A 107 3.28 -9.21 -4.84
C VAL A 107 3.75 -10.47 -5.55
N PHE A 108 3.25 -11.64 -5.16
CA PHE A 108 3.57 -12.90 -5.81
C PHE A 108 3.16 -12.91 -7.29
N ILE A 109 1.92 -12.50 -7.58
CA ILE A 109 1.43 -12.39 -8.97
C ILE A 109 2.26 -11.39 -9.77
N ALA A 110 2.61 -10.25 -9.19
CA ALA A 110 3.43 -9.25 -9.85
C ALA A 110 4.83 -9.77 -10.19
N ILE A 111 5.46 -10.52 -9.29
CA ILE A 111 6.76 -11.15 -9.54
C ILE A 111 6.65 -12.20 -10.67
N VAL A 112 5.69 -13.09 -10.56
CA VAL A 112 5.47 -14.14 -11.58
C VAL A 112 5.21 -13.50 -12.94
N TYR A 113 4.33 -12.54 -13.02
CA TYR A 113 3.97 -11.88 -14.27
C TYR A 113 5.15 -11.16 -14.91
N ASN A 114 5.84 -10.30 -14.16
CA ASN A 114 6.96 -9.53 -14.69
C ASN A 114 8.17 -10.41 -15.05
N ARG A 115 8.51 -11.39 -14.20
CA ARG A 115 9.69 -12.21 -14.38
C ARG A 115 9.51 -13.33 -15.39
N PHE A 116 8.38 -14.05 -15.33
CA PHE A 116 8.17 -15.26 -16.14
C PHE A 116 7.39 -15.00 -17.43
N ILE A 117 6.45 -14.06 -17.45
CA ILE A 117 5.65 -13.77 -18.64
C ILE A 117 6.31 -12.67 -19.47
N LEU A 118 6.73 -11.58 -18.85
CA LEU A 118 7.34 -10.44 -19.56
C LEU A 118 8.87 -10.49 -19.63
N HIS A 119 9.51 -11.47 -18.98
CA HIS A 119 10.98 -11.64 -18.93
C HIS A 119 11.74 -10.36 -18.53
N ARG A 120 11.19 -9.60 -17.58
CA ARG A 120 11.76 -8.35 -17.05
C ARG A 120 12.60 -8.62 -15.81
N ASP A 121 13.61 -7.77 -15.58
CA ASP A 121 14.39 -7.78 -14.32
C ASP A 121 13.57 -7.18 -13.18
N TYR A 122 12.74 -7.98 -12.57
CA TYR A 122 11.89 -7.63 -11.43
C TYR A 122 11.94 -8.73 -10.37
N PRO A 123 12.06 -8.42 -9.07
CA PRO A 123 12.18 -7.10 -8.46
C PRO A 123 13.60 -6.50 -8.55
N LEU A 124 13.71 -5.16 -8.51
CA LEU A 124 14.98 -4.45 -8.52
C LEU A 124 15.51 -4.32 -7.09
N TRP A 125 16.30 -5.30 -6.65
CA TRP A 125 16.82 -5.35 -5.27
C TRP A 125 17.88 -4.29 -4.93
N HIS A 126 18.43 -3.59 -5.94
CA HIS A 126 19.62 -2.72 -5.81
C HIS A 126 19.32 -1.21 -5.95
N ARG A 127 18.06 -0.81 -5.88
CA ARG A 127 17.71 0.62 -5.93
C ARG A 127 16.96 1.06 -4.68
#